data_8b840df032a6ac9bb5e6c592daf3ef35
#
_entry.id   8b840df032a6ac9bb5e6c592daf3ef35
#
_cell.length_a   1.000
_cell.length_b   1.000
_cell.length_c   1.000
_cell.angle_alpha   90.00
_cell.angle_beta   90.00
_cell.angle_gamma   90.00
#
_symmetry.space_group_name_H-M   'P 1'
#
loop_
_entity.id
_entity.type
_entity.pdbx_description
1 polymer ?
#
loop_
_entity_poly.entity_id
_entity_poly.type
_entity_poly.pdbx_seq_one_letter_code
_entity_poly.pdbx_strand_id
1 'polypeptide(L)'
;MDKTIAYYKHYGVLQLLKRFFGLLGLVPFSRTLIFIILDLTDFTDDVKKPYSFQLATTEDMQNEQKYQDYIKRCGFTKKEIIYRLQKSLPLFILKENSKMVYFLWMEQKNATIKGFSMPLQLPQDIVYSSGAYTLPDYRGRGIASKIKKEVFHYLKEKGVKKVLAVDLPENTVALRINKKLGYKEYQTVTYKRYWYIRHYNVQKYNSRECKTFITLFKAPKDLWKTFL
;
A
#
# COMPACT_ATOMS: atom_id res chain seq x y z
N MET A 1 31.11 -1.80 -2.85
CA MET A 1 30.89 -1.72 -4.31
C MET A 1 29.72 -0.80 -4.57
N ASP A 2 29.91 0.25 -5.35
CA ASP A 2 28.91 1.27 -5.59
C ASP A 2 27.66 0.66 -6.26
N LYS A 3 26.47 1.00 -5.74
CA LYS A 3 25.17 0.54 -6.27
C LYS A 3 25.01 0.85 -7.77
N THR A 4 25.65 1.90 -8.23
CA THR A 4 25.65 2.35 -9.63
C THR A 4 26.41 1.38 -10.53
N ILE A 5 27.57 0.88 -10.08
CA ILE A 5 28.39 -0.10 -10.82
C ILE A 5 27.67 -1.44 -10.90
N ALA A 6 27.04 -1.88 -9.81
CA ALA A 6 26.25 -3.12 -9.79
C ALA A 6 25.04 -3.04 -10.74
N TYR A 7 24.36 -1.88 -10.78
CA TYR A 7 23.23 -1.65 -11.67
C TYR A 7 23.68 -1.64 -13.15
N TYR A 8 24.80 -0.97 -13.46
CA TYR A 8 25.39 -0.94 -14.80
C TYR A 8 25.69 -2.34 -15.33
N LYS A 9 26.36 -3.16 -14.51
CA LYS A 9 26.71 -4.55 -14.88
C LYS A 9 25.48 -5.41 -15.16
N HIS A 10 24.34 -5.11 -14.52
CA HIS A 10 23.12 -5.92 -14.64
C HIS A 10 22.16 -5.44 -15.74
N TYR A 11 22.10 -4.14 -15.99
CA TYR A 11 21.07 -3.54 -16.85
C TYR A 11 21.63 -2.74 -18.04
N GLY A 12 22.94 -2.49 -18.11
CA GLY A 12 23.61 -1.78 -19.18
C GLY A 12 23.47 -0.26 -19.13
N VAL A 13 24.23 0.43 -20.01
CA VAL A 13 24.32 1.90 -20.07
C VAL A 13 22.97 2.56 -20.31
N LEU A 14 22.17 2.03 -21.21
CA LEU A 14 20.89 2.62 -21.59
C LEU A 14 19.91 2.71 -20.43
N GLN A 15 19.87 1.70 -19.58
CA GLN A 15 19.03 1.68 -18.39
C GLN A 15 19.56 2.62 -17.30
N LEU A 16 20.89 2.74 -17.20
CA LEU A 16 21.52 3.71 -16.30
C LEU A 16 21.18 5.15 -16.70
N LEU A 17 21.27 5.47 -18.00
CA LEU A 17 20.88 6.79 -18.54
C LEU A 17 19.37 7.04 -18.31
N LYS A 18 18.51 6.08 -18.61
CA LYS A 18 17.06 6.21 -18.31
C LYS A 18 16.81 6.49 -16.84
N ARG A 19 17.55 5.81 -15.95
CA ARG A 19 17.44 6.06 -14.51
C ARG A 19 17.93 7.45 -14.12
N PHE A 20 19.05 7.89 -14.67
CA PHE A 20 19.61 9.24 -14.44
C PHE A 20 18.63 10.31 -14.92
N PHE A 21 18.17 10.23 -16.16
CA PHE A 21 17.17 11.15 -16.70
C PHE A 21 15.82 11.07 -15.97
N GLY A 22 15.48 9.88 -15.46
CA GLY A 22 14.30 9.69 -14.59
C GLY A 22 14.42 10.42 -13.27
N LEU A 23 15.61 10.43 -12.65
CA LEU A 23 15.89 11.19 -11.42
C LEU A 23 15.79 12.70 -11.66
N LEU A 24 16.21 13.16 -12.83
CA LEU A 24 16.05 14.56 -13.27
C LEU A 24 14.61 14.89 -13.71
N GLY A 25 13.70 13.90 -13.70
CA GLY A 25 12.33 14.10 -14.15
C GLY A 25 12.15 14.20 -15.67
N LEU A 26 13.20 13.98 -16.45
CA LEU A 26 13.21 14.13 -17.92
C LEU A 26 12.60 12.92 -18.64
N VAL A 27 12.54 11.75 -17.97
CA VAL A 27 11.89 10.56 -18.53
C VAL A 27 10.45 10.52 -18.06
N PRO A 28 9.47 10.39 -18.97
CA PRO A 28 8.08 10.19 -18.59
C PRO A 28 7.92 8.93 -17.73
N PHE A 29 7.25 9.11 -16.60
CA PHE A 29 6.88 8.00 -15.74
C PHE A 29 5.38 7.79 -15.81
N SER A 30 4.93 6.58 -16.11
CA SER A 30 3.52 6.22 -16.16
C SER A 30 3.27 4.96 -15.35
N ARG A 31 2.19 4.96 -14.56
CA ARG A 31 1.70 3.80 -13.80
C ARG A 31 0.20 3.83 -13.70
N THR A 32 -0.40 2.66 -13.79
CA THR A 32 -1.81 2.46 -13.49
C THR A 32 -1.95 1.90 -12.09
N LEU A 33 -2.88 2.47 -11.34
CA LEU A 33 -3.25 2.06 -9.99
C LEU A 33 -4.66 1.50 -10.05
N ILE A 34 -4.88 0.31 -9.52
CA ILE A 34 -6.19 -0.32 -9.38
C ILE A 34 -6.65 -0.10 -7.94
N PHE A 35 -7.72 0.65 -7.78
CA PHE A 35 -8.38 0.85 -6.50
C PHE A 35 -9.44 -0.23 -6.31
N ILE A 36 -9.32 -0.94 -5.22
CA ILE A 36 -10.23 -2.03 -4.85
C ILE A 36 -10.83 -1.75 -3.49
N ILE A 37 -12.09 -2.12 -3.30
CA ILE A 37 -12.82 -1.89 -2.06
C ILE A 37 -13.46 -3.18 -1.57
N LEU A 38 -13.38 -3.41 -0.27
CA LEU A 38 -14.08 -4.49 0.42
C LEU A 38 -15.13 -3.88 1.34
N ASP A 39 -16.36 -4.33 1.22
CA ASP A 39 -17.42 -4.01 2.17
C ASP A 39 -17.40 -5.02 3.32
N LEU A 40 -17.21 -4.51 4.54
CA LEU A 40 -17.14 -5.35 5.74
C LEU A 40 -18.53 -5.67 6.30
N THR A 41 -19.60 -4.99 5.86
CA THR A 41 -20.96 -5.32 6.28
C THR A 41 -21.32 -6.73 5.84
N ASP A 42 -20.92 -7.09 4.62
CA ASP A 42 -21.17 -8.40 4.01
C ASP A 42 -20.09 -9.45 4.36
N PHE A 43 -19.09 -9.06 5.14
CA PHE A 43 -17.99 -9.94 5.50
C PHE A 43 -18.43 -10.96 6.57
N THR A 44 -18.48 -12.23 6.21
CA THR A 44 -19.07 -13.32 7.03
C THR A 44 -18.08 -14.41 7.46
N ASP A 45 -16.78 -14.20 7.23
CA ASP A 45 -15.78 -15.20 7.63
C ASP A 45 -15.84 -15.47 9.14
N ASP A 46 -15.95 -16.74 9.51
CA ASP A 46 -15.87 -17.19 10.90
C ASP A 46 -14.41 -17.14 11.37
N VAL A 47 -14.09 -16.08 12.12
CA VAL A 47 -12.76 -15.86 12.66
C VAL A 47 -12.76 -16.14 14.16
N LYS A 48 -11.99 -17.14 14.58
CA LYS A 48 -11.86 -17.52 16.00
C LYS A 48 -10.93 -16.57 16.75
N LYS A 49 -11.32 -16.21 17.98
CA LYS A 49 -10.46 -15.51 18.94
C LYS A 49 -9.71 -16.52 19.83
N PRO A 50 -8.51 -16.18 20.36
CA PRO A 50 -7.81 -14.90 20.14
C PRO A 50 -7.24 -14.78 18.75
N TYR A 51 -7.11 -13.53 18.26
CA TYR A 51 -6.49 -13.25 16.96
C TYR A 51 -5.01 -13.63 16.95
N SER A 52 -4.51 -14.09 15.80
CA SER A 52 -3.10 -14.44 15.62
C SER A 52 -2.19 -13.21 15.47
N PHE A 53 -2.75 -12.06 15.09
CA PHE A 53 -1.98 -10.82 14.96
C PHE A 53 -1.80 -10.09 16.29
N GLN A 54 -0.81 -9.21 16.32
CA GLN A 54 -0.57 -8.24 17.36
C GLN A 54 -0.55 -6.83 16.76
N LEU A 55 -0.86 -5.82 17.54
CA LEU A 55 -0.58 -4.42 17.19
C LEU A 55 0.86 -4.11 17.54
N ALA A 56 1.63 -3.63 16.56
CA ALA A 56 3.01 -3.26 16.79
C ALA A 56 3.12 -2.02 17.67
N THR A 57 4.11 -2.03 18.54
CA THR A 57 4.49 -0.91 19.39
C THR A 57 5.75 -0.22 18.87
N THR A 58 6.09 0.94 19.46
CA THR A 58 7.38 1.59 19.16
C THR A 58 8.56 0.74 19.60
N GLU A 59 8.43 -0.04 20.68
CA GLU A 59 9.45 -0.97 21.17
C GLU A 59 9.73 -2.09 20.18
N ASP A 60 8.70 -2.60 19.50
CA ASP A 60 8.84 -3.58 18.44
C ASP A 60 9.77 -3.09 17.32
N MET A 61 9.88 -1.78 17.12
CA MET A 61 10.67 -1.16 16.06
C MET A 61 12.04 -0.63 16.52
N GLN A 62 12.38 -0.73 17.80
CA GLN A 62 13.66 -0.26 18.32
C GLN A 62 14.82 -1.19 17.92
N ASN A 63 14.55 -2.49 17.81
CA ASN A 63 15.56 -3.46 17.36
C ASN A 63 15.66 -3.49 15.83
N GLU A 64 16.53 -2.62 15.32
CA GLU A 64 16.70 -2.34 13.88
C GLU A 64 17.11 -3.58 13.07
N GLN A 65 17.91 -4.49 13.65
CA GLN A 65 18.41 -5.67 12.97
C GLN A 65 17.30 -6.70 12.70
N LYS A 66 16.32 -6.82 13.59
CA LYS A 66 15.16 -7.70 13.42
C LYS A 66 14.21 -7.24 12.31
N TYR A 67 14.19 -5.94 12.00
CA TYR A 67 13.21 -5.34 11.09
C TYR A 67 13.81 -4.68 9.85
N GLN A 68 15.12 -4.84 9.60
CA GLN A 68 15.79 -4.26 8.43
C GLN A 68 15.14 -4.67 7.09
N ASP A 69 14.75 -5.93 6.96
CA ASP A 69 14.06 -6.39 5.73
C ASP A 69 12.70 -5.74 5.55
N TYR A 70 11.98 -5.51 6.65
CA TYR A 70 10.74 -4.76 6.65
C TYR A 70 10.96 -3.32 6.18
N ILE A 71 11.89 -2.60 6.81
CA ILE A 71 12.20 -1.19 6.48
C ILE A 71 12.63 -1.05 5.01
N LYS A 72 13.48 -1.94 4.53
CA LYS A 72 13.95 -1.94 3.14
C LYS A 72 12.83 -2.21 2.13
N ARG A 73 11.86 -3.06 2.47
CA ARG A 73 10.82 -3.54 1.55
C ARG A 73 9.59 -2.66 1.50
N CYS A 74 9.14 -2.12 2.64
CA CYS A 74 7.98 -1.24 2.67
C CYS A 74 8.28 0.18 2.16
N GLY A 75 9.57 0.51 1.94
CA GLY A 75 10.00 1.84 1.51
C GLY A 75 9.76 2.93 2.56
N PHE A 76 9.48 2.59 3.82
CA PHE A 76 9.43 3.51 4.95
C PHE A 76 10.79 3.59 5.63
N THR A 77 11.17 4.78 6.07
CA THR A 77 12.33 4.95 6.95
C THR A 77 11.95 4.58 8.39
N LYS A 78 12.94 4.25 9.23
CA LYS A 78 12.70 4.01 10.66
C LYS A 78 11.98 5.19 11.33
N LYS A 79 12.41 6.43 11.03
CA LYS A 79 11.77 7.65 11.54
C LYS A 79 10.30 7.73 11.16
N GLU A 80 9.97 7.40 9.93
CA GLU A 80 8.59 7.41 9.42
C GLU A 80 7.72 6.34 10.10
N ILE A 81 8.26 5.14 10.33
CA ILE A 81 7.55 4.08 11.04
C ILE A 81 7.26 4.49 12.48
N ILE A 82 8.27 4.97 13.21
CA ILE A 82 8.12 5.45 14.59
C ILE A 82 7.09 6.58 14.65
N TYR A 83 7.19 7.57 13.74
CA TYR A 83 6.22 8.65 13.64
C TYR A 83 4.79 8.14 13.42
N ARG A 84 4.59 7.15 12.55
CA ARG A 84 3.27 6.54 12.30
C ARG A 84 2.72 5.85 13.54
N LEU A 85 3.54 5.08 14.25
CA LEU A 85 3.13 4.42 15.50
C LEU A 85 2.78 5.43 16.59
N GLN A 86 3.57 6.50 16.74
CA GLN A 86 3.26 7.59 17.66
C GLN A 86 1.95 8.34 17.33
N LYS A 87 1.55 8.35 16.04
CA LYS A 87 0.25 8.87 15.59
C LYS A 87 -0.86 7.83 15.71
N SER A 88 -0.61 6.72 16.39
CA SER A 88 -1.58 5.62 16.60
C SER A 88 -2.14 5.04 15.30
N LEU A 89 -1.34 5.09 14.22
CA LEU A 89 -1.70 4.37 13.00
C LEU A 89 -1.45 2.88 13.22
N PRO A 90 -2.48 2.03 13.15
CA PRO A 90 -2.33 0.62 13.49
C PRO A 90 -1.48 -0.12 12.47
N LEU A 91 -0.43 -0.74 12.97
CA LEU A 91 0.38 -1.73 12.26
C LEU A 91 0.07 -3.10 12.85
N PHE A 92 -0.59 -3.93 12.07
CA PHE A 92 -0.88 -5.32 12.44
C PHE A 92 0.32 -6.18 12.05
N ILE A 93 0.81 -6.98 12.98
CA ILE A 93 1.96 -7.87 12.78
C ILE A 93 1.63 -9.30 13.21
N LEU A 94 2.24 -10.28 12.53
CA LEU A 94 2.33 -11.65 13.01
C LEU A 94 3.79 -11.95 13.34
N LYS A 95 4.03 -12.52 14.53
CA LYS A 95 5.35 -13.02 14.94
C LYS A 95 5.32 -14.54 15.05
N GLU A 96 6.37 -15.18 14.55
CA GLU A 96 6.68 -16.59 14.79
C GLU A 96 8.11 -16.66 15.34
N ASN A 97 8.30 -17.33 16.47
CA ASN A 97 9.60 -17.43 17.15
C ASN A 97 10.29 -16.05 17.33
N SER A 98 9.53 -15.06 17.82
CA SER A 98 9.96 -13.67 18.00
C SER A 98 10.37 -12.94 16.71
N LYS A 99 10.21 -13.54 15.53
CA LYS A 99 10.47 -12.94 14.23
C LYS A 99 9.17 -12.42 13.63
N MET A 100 9.14 -11.16 13.18
CA MET A 100 7.99 -10.62 12.49
C MET A 100 7.94 -11.19 11.08
N VAL A 101 6.93 -12.02 10.80
CA VAL A 101 6.79 -12.75 9.53
C VAL A 101 5.77 -12.13 8.57
N TYR A 102 4.85 -11.33 9.12
CA TYR A 102 3.85 -10.59 8.35
C TYR A 102 3.57 -9.24 8.99
N PHE A 103 3.21 -8.28 8.18
CA PHE A 103 2.73 -6.96 8.63
C PHE A 103 1.78 -6.32 7.64
N LEU A 104 0.96 -5.41 8.16
CA LEU A 104 -0.09 -4.72 7.43
C LEU A 104 -0.41 -3.38 8.10
N TRP A 105 -0.34 -2.27 7.38
CA TRP A 105 -0.81 -0.97 7.84
C TRP A 105 -2.29 -0.77 7.51
N MET A 106 -3.02 -0.18 8.46
CA MET A 106 -4.35 0.35 8.25
C MET A 106 -4.37 1.84 8.60
N GLU A 107 -4.71 2.68 7.63
CA GLU A 107 -4.67 4.14 7.76
C GLU A 107 -6.09 4.69 7.73
N GLN A 108 -6.41 5.60 8.64
CA GLN A 108 -7.72 6.28 8.73
C GLN A 108 -7.56 7.77 8.46
N LYS A 109 -8.65 8.44 8.10
CA LYS A 109 -8.76 9.89 7.87
C LYS A 109 -7.86 10.39 6.74
N ASN A 110 -6.57 10.51 6.97
CA ASN A 110 -5.59 11.01 6.01
C ASN A 110 -4.55 9.94 5.71
N ALA A 111 -4.57 9.41 4.52
CA ALA A 111 -3.59 8.46 4.02
C ALA A 111 -2.84 9.04 2.82
N THR A 112 -1.75 8.40 2.42
CA THR A 112 -1.04 8.78 1.21
C THR A 112 -0.59 7.54 0.45
N ILE A 113 -0.96 7.44 -0.82
CA ILE A 113 -0.43 6.39 -1.69
C ILE A 113 1.02 6.71 -1.98
N LYS A 114 1.90 5.97 -1.31
CA LYS A 114 3.34 6.19 -1.37
C LYS A 114 3.86 5.97 -2.79
N GLY A 115 4.83 6.79 -3.20
CA GLY A 115 5.42 6.76 -4.54
C GLY A 115 4.65 7.55 -5.59
N PHE A 116 3.40 7.91 -5.33
CA PHE A 116 2.56 8.67 -6.26
C PHE A 116 2.20 10.06 -5.73
N SER A 117 2.59 10.37 -4.49
CA SER A 117 2.25 11.63 -3.81
C SER A 117 0.75 11.93 -3.86
N MET A 118 -0.07 10.89 -3.76
CA MET A 118 -1.51 10.97 -3.89
C MET A 118 -2.14 10.91 -2.49
N PRO A 119 -2.65 12.03 -1.95
CA PRO A 119 -3.34 12.03 -0.67
C PRO A 119 -4.72 11.40 -0.81
N LEU A 120 -5.12 10.69 0.23
CA LEU A 120 -6.47 10.14 0.41
C LEU A 120 -7.07 10.77 1.66
N GLN A 121 -8.25 11.35 1.54
CA GLN A 121 -9.08 11.72 2.68
C GLN A 121 -10.22 10.70 2.77
N LEU A 122 -10.26 9.97 3.87
CA LEU A 122 -11.19 8.86 4.05
C LEU A 122 -12.27 9.26 5.04
N PRO A 123 -13.54 8.88 4.81
CA PRO A 123 -14.59 8.89 5.83
C PRO A 123 -14.16 8.10 7.06
N GLN A 124 -14.83 8.35 8.20
CA GLN A 124 -14.49 7.71 9.47
C GLN A 124 -14.68 6.18 9.45
N ASP A 125 -15.59 5.71 8.63
CA ASP A 125 -15.96 4.30 8.50
C ASP A 125 -15.19 3.55 7.39
N ILE A 126 -14.22 4.22 6.76
CA ILE A 126 -13.34 3.63 5.74
C ILE A 126 -11.89 3.66 6.20
N VAL A 127 -11.17 2.56 6.01
CA VAL A 127 -9.72 2.47 6.23
C VAL A 127 -8.99 2.16 4.92
N TYR A 128 -7.76 2.64 4.81
CA TYR A 128 -6.85 2.31 3.71
C TYR A 128 -5.85 1.26 4.16
N SER A 129 -5.87 0.12 3.49
CA SER A 129 -4.93 -0.98 3.69
C SER A 129 -3.68 -0.77 2.86
N SER A 130 -2.53 -0.61 3.49
CA SER A 130 -1.26 -0.36 2.81
C SER A 130 -0.13 -1.24 3.32
N GLY A 131 0.90 -1.40 2.51
CA GLY A 131 2.18 -1.99 2.92
C GLY A 131 2.12 -3.42 3.45
N ALA A 132 1.15 -4.22 3.01
CA ALA A 132 1.07 -5.64 3.37
C ALA A 132 2.30 -6.40 2.85
N TYR A 133 2.96 -7.16 3.74
CA TYR A 133 4.13 -7.93 3.34
C TYR A 133 4.28 -9.21 4.17
N THR A 134 4.56 -10.32 3.48
CA THR A 134 4.96 -11.59 4.09
C THR A 134 6.43 -11.85 3.77
N LEU A 135 7.23 -12.21 4.77
CA LEU A 135 8.62 -12.60 4.56
C LEU A 135 8.72 -13.74 3.54
N PRO A 136 9.76 -13.76 2.66
CA PRO A 136 9.87 -14.75 1.59
C PRO A 136 9.72 -16.19 2.06
N ASP A 137 10.41 -16.59 3.12
CA ASP A 137 10.42 -17.96 3.67
C ASP A 137 9.07 -18.40 4.24
N TYR A 138 8.15 -17.46 4.41
CA TYR A 138 6.81 -17.68 4.98
C TYR A 138 5.69 -17.54 3.95
N ARG A 139 6.04 -17.32 2.68
CA ARG A 139 5.06 -17.23 1.59
C ARG A 139 4.50 -18.61 1.24
N GLY A 140 3.36 -18.62 0.55
CA GLY A 140 2.69 -19.86 0.16
C GLY A 140 1.90 -20.56 1.29
N ARG A 141 2.05 -20.12 2.54
CA ARG A 141 1.39 -20.71 3.73
C ARG A 141 0.03 -20.11 4.08
N GLY A 142 -0.54 -19.27 3.22
CA GLY A 142 -1.85 -18.64 3.48
C GLY A 142 -1.86 -17.52 4.52
N ILE A 143 -0.70 -17.14 5.10
CA ILE A 143 -0.57 -16.17 6.20
C ILE A 143 -1.26 -14.84 5.86
N ALA A 144 -1.00 -14.27 4.67
CA ALA A 144 -1.57 -12.98 4.29
C ALA A 144 -3.11 -13.02 4.27
N SER A 145 -3.70 -14.10 3.76
CA SER A 145 -5.16 -14.25 3.72
C SER A 145 -5.74 -14.44 5.12
N LYS A 146 -5.10 -15.29 5.96
CA LYS A 146 -5.53 -15.52 7.33
C LYS A 146 -5.51 -14.23 8.14
N ILE A 147 -4.38 -13.53 8.20
CA ILE A 147 -4.23 -12.32 9.01
C ILE A 147 -5.15 -11.19 8.51
N LYS A 148 -5.30 -11.02 7.19
CA LYS A 148 -6.25 -10.05 6.65
C LYS A 148 -7.68 -10.33 7.11
N LYS A 149 -8.14 -11.59 7.10
CA LYS A 149 -9.47 -11.96 7.59
C LYS A 149 -9.65 -11.60 9.07
N GLU A 150 -8.67 -11.93 9.91
CA GLU A 150 -8.68 -11.59 11.33
C GLU A 150 -8.73 -10.07 11.55
N VAL A 151 -7.92 -9.31 10.80
CA VAL A 151 -7.89 -7.84 10.86
C VAL A 151 -9.21 -7.26 10.39
N PHE A 152 -9.83 -7.79 9.33
CA PHE A 152 -11.12 -7.30 8.84
C PHE A 152 -12.23 -7.54 9.85
N HIS A 153 -12.24 -8.70 10.51
CA HIS A 153 -13.18 -8.99 11.59
C HIS A 153 -13.00 -8.00 12.76
N TYR A 154 -11.76 -7.80 13.19
CA TYR A 154 -11.42 -6.80 14.21
C TYR A 154 -11.87 -5.38 13.84
N LEU A 155 -11.63 -4.96 12.60
CA LEU A 155 -12.04 -3.63 12.11
C LEU A 155 -13.56 -3.49 12.05
N LYS A 156 -14.28 -4.53 11.63
CA LYS A 156 -15.74 -4.57 11.65
C LYS A 156 -16.29 -4.38 13.07
N GLU A 157 -15.71 -5.05 14.07
CA GLU A 157 -16.06 -4.85 15.48
C GLU A 157 -15.79 -3.41 15.97
N LYS A 158 -14.83 -2.69 15.36
CA LYS A 158 -14.52 -1.28 15.63
C LYS A 158 -15.39 -0.30 14.82
N GLY A 159 -16.40 -0.78 14.10
CA GLY A 159 -17.33 0.06 13.34
C GLY A 159 -16.81 0.49 11.95
N VAL A 160 -15.71 -0.06 11.49
CA VAL A 160 -15.24 0.16 10.11
C VAL A 160 -16.18 -0.59 9.16
N LYS A 161 -16.67 0.10 8.14
CA LYS A 161 -17.57 -0.49 7.14
C LYS A 161 -16.85 -0.95 5.88
N LYS A 162 -15.78 -0.25 5.49
CA LYS A 162 -15.09 -0.56 4.23
C LYS A 162 -13.59 -0.50 4.36
N VAL A 163 -12.91 -1.36 3.59
CA VAL A 163 -11.46 -1.36 3.44
C VAL A 163 -11.10 -1.04 2.00
N LEU A 164 -10.41 0.06 1.80
CA LEU A 164 -9.83 0.45 0.53
C LEU A 164 -8.41 -0.11 0.42
N ALA A 165 -8.03 -0.62 -0.74
CA ALA A 165 -6.66 -0.96 -1.06
C ALA A 165 -6.30 -0.47 -2.48
N VAL A 166 -5.01 -0.34 -2.75
CA VAL A 166 -4.49 0.07 -4.05
C VAL A 166 -3.40 -0.90 -4.46
N ASP A 167 -3.60 -1.53 -5.60
CA ASP A 167 -2.65 -2.46 -6.19
C ASP A 167 -2.16 -1.98 -7.55
N LEU A 168 -0.97 -2.44 -7.92
CA LEU A 168 -0.46 -2.30 -9.29
C LEU A 168 -0.93 -3.49 -10.13
N PRO A 169 -1.24 -3.31 -11.43
CA PRO A 169 -1.64 -4.41 -12.32
C PRO A 169 -0.62 -5.56 -12.34
N GLU A 170 0.66 -5.23 -12.18
CA GLU A 170 1.75 -6.20 -12.18
C GLU A 170 1.79 -7.05 -10.90
N ASN A 171 1.16 -6.60 -9.81
CA ASN A 171 1.10 -7.30 -8.54
C ASN A 171 -0.04 -8.35 -8.54
N THR A 172 0.04 -9.30 -9.46
CA THR A 172 -0.99 -10.33 -9.66
C THR A 172 -1.25 -11.19 -8.42
N VAL A 173 -0.24 -11.36 -7.56
CA VAL A 173 -0.36 -12.11 -6.30
C VAL A 173 -1.28 -11.37 -5.33
N ALA A 174 -1.05 -10.07 -5.11
CA ALA A 174 -1.89 -9.27 -4.24
C ALA A 174 -3.32 -9.17 -4.77
N LEU A 175 -3.48 -8.90 -6.07
CA LEU A 175 -4.80 -8.86 -6.72
C LEU A 175 -5.57 -10.17 -6.55
N ARG A 176 -4.91 -11.33 -6.71
CA ARG A 176 -5.52 -12.65 -6.51
C ARG A 176 -5.96 -12.85 -5.06
N ILE A 177 -5.11 -12.49 -4.08
CA ILE A 177 -5.43 -12.59 -2.66
C ILE A 177 -6.61 -11.68 -2.34
N ASN A 178 -6.57 -10.43 -2.77
CA ASN A 178 -7.63 -9.46 -2.49
C ASN A 178 -8.96 -9.87 -3.13
N LYS A 179 -8.95 -10.37 -4.38
CA LYS A 179 -10.14 -10.92 -5.03
C LYS A 179 -10.74 -12.09 -4.24
N LYS A 180 -9.91 -13.02 -3.73
CA LYS A 180 -10.38 -14.14 -2.89
C LYS A 180 -10.97 -13.67 -1.55
N LEU A 181 -10.55 -12.52 -1.05
CA LEU A 181 -11.07 -11.90 0.17
C LEU A 181 -12.33 -11.05 -0.07
N GLY A 182 -12.85 -11.00 -1.30
CA GLY A 182 -14.09 -10.32 -1.64
C GLY A 182 -13.92 -8.86 -2.06
N TYR A 183 -12.69 -8.36 -2.24
CA TYR A 183 -12.49 -7.04 -2.80
C TYR A 183 -13.06 -6.94 -4.23
N LYS A 184 -13.71 -5.83 -4.50
CA LYS A 184 -14.24 -5.47 -5.83
C LYS A 184 -13.43 -4.30 -6.40
N GLU A 185 -13.18 -4.31 -7.69
CA GLU A 185 -12.59 -3.16 -8.37
C GLU A 185 -13.55 -1.98 -8.29
N TYR A 186 -13.03 -0.84 -7.91
CA TYR A 186 -13.80 0.39 -7.73
C TYR A 186 -13.46 1.41 -8.82
N GLN A 187 -12.17 1.62 -9.06
CA GLN A 187 -11.69 2.51 -10.11
C GLN A 187 -10.24 2.27 -10.45
N THR A 188 -9.79 2.81 -11.57
CA THR A 188 -8.40 2.87 -11.95
C THR A 188 -7.92 4.31 -12.03
N VAL A 189 -6.66 4.53 -11.67
CA VAL A 189 -6.01 5.83 -11.85
C VAL A 189 -4.73 5.64 -12.63
N THR A 190 -4.66 6.23 -13.82
CA THR A 190 -3.41 6.30 -14.57
C THR A 190 -2.67 7.57 -14.19
N TYR A 191 -1.59 7.39 -13.47
CA TYR A 191 -0.68 8.44 -13.07
C TYR A 191 0.44 8.57 -14.08
N LYS A 192 0.63 9.78 -14.62
CA LYS A 192 1.75 10.14 -15.49
C LYS A 192 2.50 11.31 -14.87
N ARG A 193 3.82 11.24 -14.90
CA ARG A 193 4.68 12.35 -14.50
C ARG A 193 5.69 12.62 -15.60
N TYR A 194 5.73 13.85 -16.00
CA TYR A 194 6.75 14.38 -16.89
C TYR A 194 7.30 15.65 -16.26
N TRP A 195 8.57 15.64 -15.91
CA TRP A 195 9.21 16.72 -15.17
C TRP A 195 8.46 17.03 -13.87
N TYR A 196 7.94 18.24 -13.73
CA TYR A 196 7.14 18.65 -12.56
C TYR A 196 5.63 18.53 -12.77
N ILE A 197 5.21 18.21 -13.99
CA ILE A 197 3.80 18.04 -14.34
C ILE A 197 3.35 16.64 -13.94
N ARG A 198 2.25 16.56 -13.22
CA ARG A 198 1.58 15.33 -12.84
C ARG A 198 0.20 15.28 -13.46
N HIS A 199 -0.08 14.19 -14.10
CA HIS A 199 -1.33 13.95 -14.78
C HIS A 199 -2.00 12.72 -14.14
N TYR A 200 -3.24 12.87 -13.75
CA TYR A 200 -4.06 11.80 -13.16
C TYR A 200 -5.30 11.61 -14.02
N ASN A 201 -5.46 10.44 -14.57
CA ASN A 201 -6.64 10.04 -15.30
C ASN A 201 -7.37 9.02 -14.46
N VAL A 202 -8.58 9.37 -13.99
CA VAL A 202 -9.39 8.57 -13.08
C VAL A 202 -10.56 8.00 -13.85
N GLN A 203 -10.71 6.70 -13.88
CA GLN A 203 -11.81 5.98 -14.51
C GLN A 203 -12.49 5.08 -13.48
N LYS A 204 -13.77 5.31 -13.24
CA LYS A 204 -14.58 4.45 -12.38
C LYS A 204 -14.88 3.13 -13.10
N TYR A 205 -14.89 2.04 -12.33
CA TYR A 205 -15.24 0.72 -12.83
C TYR A 205 -16.68 0.72 -13.34
N ASN A 206 -16.90 0.11 -14.50
CA ASN A 206 -18.21 0.07 -15.19
C ASN A 206 -18.84 1.43 -15.51
N SER A 207 -18.07 2.51 -15.53
CA SER A 207 -18.52 3.83 -15.93
C SER A 207 -17.76 4.31 -17.16
N ARG A 208 -18.44 5.05 -18.04
CA ARG A 208 -17.81 5.76 -19.15
C ARG A 208 -17.18 7.09 -18.71
N GLU A 209 -17.45 7.51 -17.46
CA GLU A 209 -16.89 8.74 -16.93
C GLU A 209 -15.39 8.61 -16.70
N CYS A 210 -14.64 9.49 -17.33
CA CYS A 210 -13.21 9.64 -17.12
C CYS A 210 -12.94 11.09 -16.67
N LYS A 211 -12.29 11.25 -15.53
CA LYS A 211 -11.88 12.55 -15.00
C LYS A 211 -10.37 12.70 -15.11
N THR A 212 -9.94 13.80 -15.67
CA THR A 212 -8.52 14.11 -15.84
C THR A 212 -8.12 15.29 -14.97
N PHE A 213 -7.04 15.14 -14.23
CA PHE A 213 -6.45 16.21 -13.41
C PHE A 213 -5.01 16.43 -13.84
N ILE A 214 -4.64 17.68 -14.04
CA ILE A 214 -3.27 18.08 -14.33
C ILE A 214 -2.82 19.05 -13.25
N THR A 215 -1.65 18.83 -12.69
CA THR A 215 -1.13 19.66 -11.61
C THR A 215 0.39 19.76 -11.66
N LEU A 216 0.91 20.85 -11.10
CA LEU A 216 2.32 21.07 -10.88
C LEU A 216 2.66 20.66 -9.43
N PHE A 217 3.70 19.87 -9.25
CA PHE A 217 4.32 19.47 -7.96
C PHE A 217 3.48 18.61 -7.01
N LYS A 218 2.17 18.82 -6.86
CA LYS A 218 1.32 18.08 -5.89
C LYS A 218 0.06 17.56 -6.57
N ALA A 219 -0.50 16.47 -6.02
CA ALA A 219 -1.82 15.99 -6.46
C ALA A 219 -2.89 17.06 -6.17
N PRO A 220 -3.93 17.17 -7.01
CA PRO A 220 -5.04 18.08 -6.78
C PRO A 220 -5.72 17.77 -5.45
N LYS A 221 -6.13 18.82 -4.73
CA LYS A 221 -6.83 18.63 -3.42
C LYS A 221 -8.13 17.87 -3.57
N ASP A 222 -8.81 18.02 -4.71
CA ASP A 222 -10.10 17.38 -4.98
C ASP A 222 -9.98 16.00 -5.62
N LEU A 223 -8.77 15.52 -5.90
CA LEU A 223 -8.56 14.20 -6.46
C LEU A 223 -9.18 13.10 -5.58
N TRP A 224 -9.11 13.25 -4.26
CA TRP A 224 -9.68 12.31 -3.30
C TRP A 224 -11.22 12.24 -3.33
N LYS A 225 -11.92 13.34 -3.70
CA LYS A 225 -13.38 13.35 -3.83
C LYS A 225 -13.89 12.41 -4.92
N THR A 226 -13.02 12.00 -5.83
CA THR A 226 -13.36 11.03 -6.86
C THR A 226 -13.25 9.59 -6.37
N PHE A 227 -12.70 9.37 -5.16
CA PHE A 227 -12.51 8.04 -4.56
C PHE A 227 -13.67 7.62 -3.64
N LEU A 228 -14.64 8.48 -3.45
CA LEU A 228 -15.83 8.28 -2.66
C LEU A 228 -17.06 8.47 -3.55
#